data_282e57da40c4e5ab9cf5606e8d8d4e0b
#
_entry.id   282e57da40c4e5ab9cf5606e8d8d4e0b
#
_cell.length_a   1.000
_cell.length_b   1.000
_cell.length_c   1.000
_cell.angle_alpha   90.00
_cell.angle_beta   90.00
_cell.angle_gamma   90.00
#
_symmetry.space_group_name_H-M   'P 1'
#
loop_
_entity.id
_entity.type
_entity.pdbx_description
1 polymer ?
#
loop_
_entity_poly.entity_id
_entity_poly.type
_entity_poly.pdbx_seq_one_letter_code
_entity_poly.pdbx_strand_id
1 'polypeptide(L)'
;MLNVGDLVVHPRYGAAVVEEMRTMKYQNKTKQYYCLRLARVESLVMIPEDALEQAGLRMKLLNAPTIKRIMHKQPGKLDEDSQERRTYIETQMQSDNPHEVVSALRDICWYEAENGLTQTEIKLRKGLFETIASELSAFQRVDSLTARADLKQIVDDAIAAHHITEHPDEAADGISAV
;
A
#
# COMPACT_ATOMS: atom_id res chain seq x y z
N MET A 1 8.09 10.44 18.80
CA MET A 1 8.66 9.29 19.54
C MET A 1 7.62 8.20 19.52
N LEU A 2 7.98 6.97 19.15
CA LEU A 2 7.08 5.82 19.16
C LEU A 2 7.05 5.20 20.56
N ASN A 3 5.92 4.63 20.94
CA ASN A 3 5.74 3.90 22.19
C ASN A 3 5.52 2.40 21.92
N VAL A 4 5.87 1.58 22.87
CA VAL A 4 5.54 0.14 22.83
C VAL A 4 4.02 -0.01 22.76
N GLY A 5 3.54 -0.82 21.82
CA GLY A 5 2.12 -1.00 21.51
C GLY A 5 1.60 -0.12 20.36
N ASP A 6 2.35 0.87 19.91
CA ASP A 6 1.94 1.69 18.77
C ASP A 6 1.84 0.84 17.50
N LEU A 7 0.74 1.02 16.76
CA LEU A 7 0.55 0.44 15.44
C LEU A 7 1.08 1.42 14.39
N VAL A 8 2.02 0.94 13.59
CA VAL A 8 2.69 1.71 12.53
C VAL A 8 2.58 0.97 11.19
N VAL A 9 2.76 1.69 10.10
CA VAL A 9 2.86 1.10 8.77
C VAL A 9 4.23 1.38 8.19
N HIS A 10 4.96 0.32 7.88
CA HIS A 10 6.25 0.39 7.19
C HIS A 10 6.02 0.33 5.68
N PRO A 11 6.63 1.22 4.85
CA PRO A 11 6.37 1.31 3.40
C PRO A 11 6.54 -0.03 2.67
N ARG A 12 7.53 -0.83 3.09
CA ARG A 12 7.87 -2.09 2.45
C ARG A 12 7.22 -3.32 3.10
N TYR A 13 6.99 -3.28 4.41
CA TYR A 13 6.57 -4.47 5.17
C TYR A 13 5.11 -4.41 5.63
N GLY A 14 4.45 -3.26 5.46
CA GLY A 14 3.06 -3.06 5.86
C GLY A 14 2.89 -2.80 7.35
N ALA A 15 1.73 -3.17 7.90
CA ALA A 15 1.40 -2.93 9.29
C ALA A 15 2.31 -3.70 10.25
N ALA A 16 2.71 -3.03 11.32
CA ALA A 16 3.55 -3.57 12.38
C ALA A 16 3.19 -2.94 13.73
N VAL A 17 3.48 -3.66 14.81
CA VAL A 17 3.34 -3.15 16.19
C VAL A 17 4.72 -2.94 16.77
N VAL A 18 4.93 -1.82 17.44
CA VAL A 18 6.14 -1.59 18.24
C VAL A 18 6.11 -2.54 19.43
N GLU A 19 6.93 -3.58 19.41
CA GLU A 19 6.94 -4.60 20.45
C GLU A 19 7.78 -4.21 21.65
N GLU A 20 8.98 -3.70 21.40
CA GLU A 20 9.91 -3.27 22.44
C GLU A 20 10.92 -2.25 21.91
N MET A 21 11.59 -1.58 22.82
CA MET A 21 12.83 -0.86 22.56
C MET A 21 14.01 -1.67 23.11
N ARG A 22 14.99 -1.93 22.26
CA ARG A 22 16.18 -2.72 22.61
C ARG A 22 17.44 -1.93 22.46
N THR A 23 18.29 -1.97 23.50
CA THR A 23 19.62 -1.38 23.44
C THR A 23 20.63 -2.44 22.97
N MET A 24 21.35 -2.14 21.90
CA MET A 24 22.36 -3.05 21.36
C MET A 24 23.71 -2.33 21.18
N LYS A 25 24.80 -3.09 21.39
CA LYS A 25 26.14 -2.64 21.07
C LYS A 25 26.50 -3.09 19.66
N TYR A 26 26.84 -2.14 18.80
CA TYR A 26 27.34 -2.40 17.47
C TYR A 26 28.59 -1.53 17.22
N GLN A 27 29.70 -2.14 16.81
CA GLN A 27 30.98 -1.46 16.56
C GLN A 27 31.40 -0.50 17.70
N ASN A 28 31.39 -0.98 18.94
CA ASN A 28 31.70 -0.21 20.17
C ASN A 28 30.81 1.00 20.46
N LYS A 29 29.69 1.18 19.72
CA LYS A 29 28.66 2.18 20.01
C LYS A 29 27.41 1.51 20.53
N THR A 30 26.84 2.08 21.58
CA THR A 30 25.54 1.65 22.10
C THR A 30 24.45 2.42 21.36
N LYS A 31 23.52 1.71 20.71
CA LYS A 31 22.35 2.29 20.01
C LYS A 31 21.06 1.69 20.51
N GLN A 32 20.01 2.50 20.50
CA GLN A 32 18.65 2.04 20.73
C GLN A 32 17.97 1.68 19.40
N TYR A 33 17.17 0.63 19.44
CA TYR A 33 16.41 0.12 18.30
C TYR A 33 14.95 -0.06 18.68
N TYR A 34 14.06 0.36 17.81
CA TYR A 34 12.65 -0.03 17.84
C TYR A 34 12.50 -1.41 17.19
N CYS A 35 11.96 -2.37 17.92
CA CYS A 35 11.63 -3.69 17.41
C CYS A 35 10.17 -3.71 16.97
N LEU A 36 9.94 -3.83 15.66
CA LEU A 36 8.62 -3.84 15.07
C LEU A 36 8.23 -5.28 14.73
N ARG A 37 7.17 -5.80 15.34
CA ARG A 37 6.56 -7.08 14.95
C ARG A 37 5.66 -6.85 13.76
N LEU A 38 5.97 -7.50 12.63
CA LEU A 38 5.20 -7.41 11.40
C LEU A 38 3.87 -8.16 11.53
N ALA A 39 2.77 -7.54 11.09
CA ALA A 39 1.44 -8.16 11.14
C ALA A 39 1.29 -9.33 10.15
N ARG A 40 2.04 -9.34 9.07
CA ARG A 40 1.91 -10.30 7.97
C ARG A 40 2.75 -11.56 8.11
N VAL A 41 3.84 -11.49 8.83
CA VAL A 41 4.80 -12.59 9.01
C VAL A 41 5.34 -12.55 10.43
N GLU A 42 5.66 -13.72 11.01
CA GLU A 42 6.29 -13.81 12.32
C GLU A 42 7.77 -13.36 12.27
N SER A 43 7.96 -12.09 11.97
CA SER A 43 9.30 -11.50 11.85
C SER A 43 9.35 -10.16 12.57
N LEU A 44 10.54 -9.86 13.07
CA LEU A 44 10.87 -8.57 13.67
C LEU A 44 11.72 -7.74 12.70
N VAL A 45 11.37 -6.48 12.55
CA VAL A 45 12.21 -5.48 11.90
C VAL A 45 12.76 -4.57 12.99
N MET A 46 14.07 -4.38 13.01
CA MET A 46 14.71 -3.49 13.97
C MET A 46 15.17 -2.22 13.26
N ILE A 47 14.70 -1.08 13.76
CA ILE A 47 15.01 0.24 13.21
C ILE A 47 15.79 1.00 14.27
N PRO A 48 17.02 1.47 13.97
CA PRO A 48 17.75 2.35 14.89
C PRO A 48 16.94 3.63 15.15
N GLU A 49 16.97 4.13 16.38
CA GLU A 49 16.25 5.35 16.74
C GLU A 49 16.65 6.54 15.87
N ASP A 50 17.94 6.65 15.55
CA ASP A 50 18.50 7.69 14.68
C ASP A 50 18.16 7.57 13.19
N ALA A 51 17.57 6.43 12.78
CA ALA A 51 17.10 6.18 11.42
C ALA A 51 15.57 6.14 11.30
N LEU A 52 14.85 6.46 12.36
CA LEU A 52 13.39 6.32 12.40
C LEU A 52 12.67 7.20 11.37
N GLU A 53 13.13 8.45 11.20
CA GLU A 53 12.57 9.38 10.20
C GLU A 53 12.80 8.88 8.77
N GLN A 54 13.96 8.30 8.50
CA GLN A 54 14.32 7.76 7.18
C GLN A 54 13.59 6.46 6.86
N ALA A 55 13.07 5.77 7.88
CA ALA A 55 12.32 4.52 7.70
C ALA A 55 10.94 4.75 7.06
N GLY A 56 10.45 5.99 6.98
CA GLY A 56 9.17 6.32 6.35
C GLY A 56 7.96 5.69 7.04
N LEU A 57 8.05 5.49 8.37
CA LEU A 57 6.93 4.93 9.13
C LEU A 57 5.80 5.94 9.22
N ARG A 58 4.56 5.50 9.00
CA ARG A 58 3.37 6.32 9.25
C ARG A 58 2.48 5.68 10.31
N MET A 59 1.81 6.53 11.08
CA MET A 59 0.88 6.12 12.14
C MET A 59 -0.59 6.21 11.71
N LYS A 60 -0.87 6.90 10.61
CA LYS A 60 -2.23 7.03 10.07
C LYS A 60 -2.62 5.76 9.34
N LEU A 61 -3.67 5.12 9.80
CA LEU A 61 -4.21 3.89 9.21
C LEU A 61 -5.32 4.19 8.21
N LEU A 62 -5.40 3.37 7.18
CA LEU A 62 -6.47 3.36 6.18
C LEU A 62 -7.64 2.50 6.64
N ASN A 63 -8.87 2.94 6.34
CA ASN A 63 -10.07 2.14 6.45
C ASN A 63 -10.70 1.88 5.07
N ALA A 64 -11.52 0.85 4.96
CA ALA A 64 -12.14 0.45 3.69
C ALA A 64 -12.97 1.56 3.03
N PRO A 65 -13.80 2.38 3.74
CA PRO A 65 -14.51 3.49 3.12
C PRO A 65 -13.59 4.54 2.51
N THR A 66 -12.47 4.85 3.17
CA THR A 66 -11.49 5.80 2.63
C THR A 66 -10.79 5.25 1.40
N ILE A 67 -10.35 3.98 1.44
CA ILE A 67 -9.76 3.31 0.28
C ILE A 67 -10.74 3.32 -0.89
N LYS A 68 -11.98 2.88 -0.69
CA LYS A 68 -13.03 2.87 -1.71
C LYS A 68 -13.23 4.25 -2.34
N ARG A 69 -13.36 5.30 -1.52
CA ARG A 69 -13.53 6.68 -2.01
C ARG A 69 -12.35 7.16 -2.86
N ILE A 70 -11.12 6.77 -2.52
CA ILE A 70 -9.92 7.16 -3.29
C ILE A 70 -9.85 6.37 -4.59
N MET A 71 -10.10 5.07 -4.55
CA MET A 71 -10.08 4.19 -5.72
C MET A 71 -11.09 4.60 -6.80
N HIS A 72 -12.27 5.12 -6.40
CA HIS A 72 -13.30 5.61 -7.33
C HIS A 72 -13.08 7.05 -7.84
N LYS A 73 -12.00 7.72 -7.43
CA LYS A 73 -11.62 9.01 -8.06
C LYS A 73 -10.99 8.75 -9.41
N GLN A 74 -11.08 9.76 -10.30
CA GLN A 74 -10.40 9.73 -11.60
C GLN A 74 -8.92 9.32 -11.41
N PRO A 75 -8.46 8.29 -12.14
CA PRO A 75 -7.05 7.91 -12.11
C PRO A 75 -6.13 9.02 -12.60
N GLY A 76 -4.97 9.13 -11.98
CA GLY A 76 -3.92 10.00 -12.47
C GLY A 76 -3.28 9.43 -13.73
N LYS A 77 -2.90 10.31 -14.66
CA LYS A 77 -2.14 9.88 -15.83
C LYS A 77 -0.71 9.54 -15.40
N LEU A 78 -0.31 8.30 -15.63
CA LEU A 78 1.07 7.86 -15.43
C LEU A 78 1.91 8.12 -16.68
N ASP A 79 3.21 8.27 -16.50
CA ASP A 79 4.17 8.51 -17.60
C ASP A 79 4.24 7.29 -18.52
N GLU A 80 4.59 7.52 -19.79
CA GLU A 80 4.82 6.45 -20.78
C GLU A 80 6.14 5.72 -20.52
N ASP A 81 7.12 6.38 -19.88
CA ASP A 81 8.36 5.77 -19.46
C ASP A 81 8.20 4.93 -18.19
N SER A 82 8.60 3.66 -18.27
CA SER A 82 8.46 2.73 -17.16
C SER A 82 9.35 3.05 -15.97
N GLN A 83 10.47 3.75 -16.16
CA GLN A 83 11.35 4.18 -15.07
C GLN A 83 10.68 5.31 -14.27
N GLU A 84 10.07 6.28 -14.95
CA GLU A 84 9.36 7.39 -14.32
C GLU A 84 8.14 6.87 -13.53
N ARG A 85 7.37 5.93 -14.10
CA ARG A 85 6.27 5.29 -13.37
C ARG A 85 6.73 4.58 -12.11
N ARG A 86 7.84 3.84 -12.18
CA ARG A 86 8.41 3.15 -11.01
C ARG A 86 8.84 4.14 -9.94
N THR A 87 9.55 5.19 -10.33
CA THR A 87 9.99 6.25 -9.43
C THR A 87 8.80 6.91 -8.73
N TYR A 88 7.73 7.19 -9.48
CA TYR A 88 6.48 7.71 -8.91
C TYR A 88 5.90 6.76 -7.86
N ILE A 89 5.70 5.48 -8.20
CA ILE A 89 5.10 4.50 -7.28
C ILE A 89 5.97 4.32 -6.02
N GLU A 90 7.28 4.20 -6.17
CA GLU A 90 8.20 4.05 -5.04
C GLU A 90 8.17 5.28 -4.12
N THR A 91 8.08 6.48 -4.69
CA THR A 91 7.94 7.73 -3.93
C THR A 91 6.64 7.75 -3.14
N GLN A 92 5.51 7.40 -3.79
CA GLN A 92 4.21 7.37 -3.12
C GLN A 92 4.14 6.30 -2.03
N MET A 93 4.80 5.16 -2.21
CA MET A 93 4.88 4.12 -1.17
C MET A 93 5.58 4.60 0.11
N GLN A 94 6.49 5.55 0.00
CA GLN A 94 7.22 6.13 1.14
C GLN A 94 6.52 7.34 1.76
N SER A 95 5.39 7.78 1.19
CA SER A 95 4.65 8.92 1.70
C SER A 95 4.04 8.63 3.08
N ASP A 96 4.08 9.62 3.96
CA ASP A 96 3.37 9.63 5.24
C ASP A 96 1.86 9.88 5.08
N ASN A 97 1.43 10.30 3.89
CA ASN A 97 0.04 10.51 3.52
C ASN A 97 -0.59 9.23 2.96
N PRO A 98 -1.45 8.52 3.71
CA PRO A 98 -2.06 7.29 3.25
C PRO A 98 -2.92 7.44 1.99
N HIS A 99 -3.41 8.66 1.70
CA HIS A 99 -4.16 8.92 0.48
C HIS A 99 -3.29 8.81 -0.77
N GLU A 100 -2.04 9.24 -0.72
CA GLU A 100 -1.09 9.13 -1.83
C GLU A 100 -0.76 7.67 -2.12
N VAL A 101 -0.57 6.87 -1.06
CA VAL A 101 -0.32 5.43 -1.19
C VAL A 101 -1.47 4.71 -1.92
N VAL A 102 -2.73 5.03 -1.58
CA VAL A 102 -3.91 4.43 -2.24
C VAL A 102 -4.09 5.00 -3.65
N SER A 103 -3.79 6.28 -3.86
CA SER A 103 -3.84 6.88 -5.21
C SER A 103 -2.86 6.21 -6.16
N ALA A 104 -1.64 5.90 -5.69
CA ALA A 104 -0.67 5.14 -6.47
C ALA A 104 -1.17 3.73 -6.84
N LEU A 105 -1.88 3.05 -5.93
CA LEU A 105 -2.50 1.75 -6.25
C LEU A 105 -3.58 1.91 -7.33
N ARG A 106 -4.45 2.91 -7.21
CA ARG A 106 -5.47 3.22 -8.23
C ARG A 106 -4.83 3.45 -9.59
N ASP A 107 -3.84 4.32 -9.64
CA ASP A 107 -3.22 4.76 -10.89
C ASP A 107 -2.49 3.63 -11.60
N ILE A 108 -1.74 2.80 -10.86
CA ILE A 108 -1.03 1.66 -11.46
C ILE A 108 -1.98 0.52 -11.87
N CYS A 109 -3.08 0.28 -11.13
CA CYS A 109 -4.07 -0.72 -11.50
C CYS A 109 -4.84 -0.28 -12.76
N TRP A 110 -5.17 1.01 -12.87
CA TRP A 110 -5.80 1.54 -14.07
C TRP A 110 -4.86 1.46 -15.27
N TYR A 111 -3.60 1.88 -15.11
CA TYR A 111 -2.60 1.79 -16.18
C TYR A 111 -2.40 0.34 -16.64
N GLU A 112 -2.41 -0.64 -15.72
CA GLU A 112 -2.32 -2.08 -16.04
C GLU A 112 -3.49 -2.53 -16.92
N ALA A 113 -4.71 -2.10 -16.59
CA ALA A 113 -5.90 -2.45 -17.35
C ALA A 113 -5.86 -1.96 -18.80
N GLU A 114 -5.32 -0.74 -19.02
CA GLU A 114 -5.28 -0.12 -20.34
C GLU A 114 -4.04 -0.49 -21.17
N ASN A 115 -2.88 -0.64 -20.54
CA ASN A 115 -1.58 -0.70 -21.23
C ASN A 115 -0.75 -1.94 -20.89
N GLY A 116 -1.10 -2.64 -19.82
CA GLY A 116 -0.26 -3.69 -19.24
C GLY A 116 0.94 -3.13 -18.45
N LEU A 117 1.65 -4.00 -17.76
CA LEU A 117 2.79 -3.66 -16.91
C LEU A 117 4.02 -4.52 -17.21
N THR A 118 5.20 -3.97 -17.00
CA THR A 118 6.45 -4.73 -16.96
C THR A 118 6.50 -5.62 -15.71
N GLN A 119 7.36 -6.65 -15.72
CA GLN A 119 7.52 -7.57 -14.58
C GLN A 119 7.94 -6.85 -13.28
N THR A 120 8.71 -5.78 -13.38
CA THR A 120 9.12 -4.97 -12.24
C THR A 120 7.94 -4.18 -11.66
N GLU A 121 7.13 -3.59 -12.52
CA GLU A 121 5.93 -2.85 -12.11
C GLU A 121 4.88 -3.77 -11.50
N ILE A 122 4.70 -4.99 -12.02
CA ILE A 122 3.84 -6.01 -11.40
C ILE A 122 4.29 -6.33 -9.96
N LYS A 123 5.60 -6.42 -9.72
CA LYS A 123 6.14 -6.65 -8.36
C LYS A 123 5.86 -5.46 -7.45
N LEU A 124 6.04 -4.22 -7.93
CA LEU A 124 5.74 -3.01 -7.17
C LEU A 124 4.25 -2.92 -6.84
N ARG A 125 3.37 -3.11 -7.82
CA ARG A 125 1.92 -3.12 -7.62
C ARG A 125 1.50 -4.17 -6.57
N LYS A 126 2.05 -5.39 -6.67
CA LYS A 126 1.81 -6.43 -5.66
C LYS A 126 2.28 -6.01 -4.27
N GLY A 127 3.47 -5.43 -4.17
CA GLY A 127 4.01 -4.92 -2.90
C GLY A 127 3.11 -3.85 -2.28
N LEU A 128 2.66 -2.90 -3.09
CA LEU A 128 1.76 -1.82 -2.69
C LEU A 128 0.40 -2.37 -2.21
N PHE A 129 -0.19 -3.29 -2.98
CA PHE A 129 -1.43 -3.98 -2.61
C PHE A 129 -1.29 -4.71 -1.26
N GLU A 130 -0.22 -5.47 -1.07
CA GLU A 130 0.03 -6.21 0.17
C GLU A 130 0.23 -5.28 1.37
N THR A 131 0.88 -4.13 1.18
CA THR A 131 1.06 -3.12 2.23
C THR A 131 -0.30 -2.57 2.67
N ILE A 132 -1.16 -2.18 1.73
CA ILE A 132 -2.50 -1.66 2.02
C ILE A 132 -3.39 -2.75 2.64
N ALA A 133 -3.34 -3.98 2.14
CA ALA A 133 -4.11 -5.10 2.69
C ALA A 133 -3.71 -5.42 4.13
N SER A 134 -2.40 -5.39 4.46
CA SER A 134 -1.94 -5.62 5.82
C SER A 134 -2.39 -4.52 6.78
N GLU A 135 -2.42 -3.28 6.31
CA GLU A 135 -2.93 -2.15 7.07
C GLU A 135 -4.44 -2.26 7.32
N LEU A 136 -5.20 -2.64 6.30
CA LEU A 136 -6.64 -2.88 6.40
C LEU A 136 -6.95 -4.02 7.39
N SER A 137 -6.20 -5.13 7.33
CA SER A 137 -6.27 -6.24 8.27
C SER A 137 -6.06 -5.78 9.72
N ALA A 138 -5.01 -4.99 9.96
CA ALA A 138 -4.68 -4.45 11.28
C ALA A 138 -5.75 -3.48 11.79
N PHE A 139 -6.27 -2.60 10.93
CA PHE A 139 -7.29 -1.62 11.28
C PHE A 139 -8.64 -2.28 11.59
N GLN A 140 -9.09 -3.22 10.74
CA GLN A 140 -10.38 -3.90 10.89
C GLN A 140 -10.34 -5.07 11.88
N ARG A 141 -9.14 -5.50 12.29
CA ARG A 141 -8.92 -6.70 13.12
C ARG A 141 -9.48 -7.97 12.48
N VAL A 142 -9.33 -8.09 11.17
CA VAL A 142 -9.67 -9.30 10.39
C VAL A 142 -8.39 -10.01 9.96
N ASP A 143 -8.53 -11.27 9.56
CA ASP A 143 -7.39 -12.02 9.05
C ASP A 143 -6.90 -11.46 7.68
N SER A 144 -5.66 -11.77 7.35
CA SER A 144 -5.00 -11.28 6.14
C SER A 144 -5.71 -11.71 4.84
N LEU A 145 -6.36 -12.87 4.83
CA LEU A 145 -7.06 -13.38 3.65
C LEU A 145 -8.33 -12.57 3.39
N THR A 146 -9.10 -12.31 4.43
CA THR A 146 -10.30 -11.45 4.37
C THR A 146 -9.95 -10.04 3.92
N ALA A 147 -8.92 -9.41 4.51
CA ALA A 147 -8.51 -8.07 4.13
C ALA A 147 -8.05 -7.98 2.66
N ARG A 148 -7.38 -9.01 2.15
CA ARG A 148 -7.00 -9.09 0.73
C ARG A 148 -8.20 -9.22 -0.19
N ALA A 149 -9.18 -10.05 0.20
CA ALA A 149 -10.41 -10.23 -0.58
C ALA A 149 -11.20 -8.92 -0.65
N ASP A 150 -11.35 -8.22 0.47
CA ASP A 150 -12.02 -6.92 0.56
C ASP A 150 -11.32 -5.87 -0.31
N LEU A 151 -9.99 -5.77 -0.19
CA LEU A 151 -9.22 -4.83 -0.99
C LEU A 151 -9.30 -5.16 -2.48
N LYS A 152 -9.22 -6.45 -2.84
CA LYS A 152 -9.36 -6.88 -4.23
C LYS A 152 -10.72 -6.49 -4.79
N GLN A 153 -11.80 -6.71 -4.05
CA GLN A 153 -13.14 -6.32 -4.47
C GLN A 153 -13.24 -4.81 -4.71
N ILE A 154 -12.67 -3.99 -3.79
CA ILE A 154 -12.64 -2.52 -3.96
C ILE A 154 -11.90 -2.11 -5.23
N VAL A 155 -10.77 -2.76 -5.53
CA VAL A 155 -9.97 -2.48 -6.74
C VAL A 155 -10.75 -2.87 -7.99
N ASP A 156 -11.30 -4.09 -8.04
CA ASP A 156 -12.03 -4.61 -9.20
C ASP A 156 -13.26 -3.73 -9.50
N ASP A 157 -14.04 -3.37 -8.47
CA ASP A 157 -15.21 -2.49 -8.60
C ASP A 157 -14.83 -1.11 -9.16
N ALA A 158 -13.71 -0.54 -8.69
CA ALA A 158 -13.25 0.76 -9.13
C ALA A 158 -12.79 0.74 -10.59
N ILE A 159 -12.02 -0.28 -11.00
CA ILE A 159 -11.57 -0.44 -12.38
C ILE A 159 -12.78 -0.62 -13.32
N ALA A 160 -13.73 -1.46 -12.94
CA ALA A 160 -14.94 -1.65 -13.73
C ALA A 160 -15.74 -0.33 -13.90
N ALA A 161 -15.88 0.45 -12.83
CA ALA A 161 -16.57 1.74 -12.88
C ALA A 161 -15.86 2.76 -13.78
N HIS A 162 -14.54 2.80 -13.77
CA HIS A 162 -13.76 3.68 -14.65
C HIS A 162 -13.84 3.24 -16.11
N HIS A 163 -13.79 1.94 -16.38
CA HIS A 163 -13.93 1.40 -17.75
C HIS A 163 -15.24 1.82 -18.39
N ILE A 164 -16.36 1.72 -17.67
CA ILE A 164 -17.68 2.15 -18.14
C ILE A 164 -17.69 3.66 -18.46
N THR A 165 -16.96 4.45 -17.67
CA THR A 165 -16.93 5.91 -17.84
C THR A 165 -16.08 6.33 -19.03
N GLU A 166 -14.95 5.68 -19.26
CA GLU A 166 -14.00 6.00 -20.33
C GLU A 166 -14.41 5.37 -21.69
N HIS A 167 -15.12 4.22 -21.67
CA HIS A 167 -15.54 3.46 -22.85
C HIS A 167 -17.06 3.17 -22.83
N PRO A 168 -17.91 4.20 -22.85
CA PRO A 168 -19.37 4.01 -22.72
C PRO A 168 -19.99 3.17 -23.85
N ASP A 169 -19.40 3.18 -25.05
CA ASP A 169 -19.92 2.45 -26.21
C ASP A 169 -19.70 0.93 -26.08
N GLU A 170 -18.61 0.48 -25.47
CA GLU A 170 -18.33 -0.96 -25.22
C GLU A 170 -19.25 -1.55 -24.15
N ALA A 171 -19.67 -0.73 -23.19
CA ALA A 171 -20.59 -1.14 -22.14
C ALA A 171 -22.03 -1.37 -22.66
N ALA A 172 -22.42 -0.68 -23.74
CA ALA A 172 -23.75 -0.80 -24.32
C ALA A 172 -23.93 -2.11 -25.13
N ASP A 173 -22.89 -2.61 -25.78
CA ASP A 173 -22.94 -3.83 -26.60
C ASP A 173 -23.01 -5.12 -25.74
N GLY A 174 -22.52 -5.09 -24.50
CA GLY A 174 -22.57 -6.24 -23.57
C GLY A 174 -23.97 -6.55 -23.02
N ILE A 175 -24.91 -5.64 -23.11
CA ILE A 175 -26.28 -5.80 -22.56
C ILE A 175 -27.26 -6.37 -23.61
N SER A 176 -26.91 -6.42 -24.90
CA SER A 176 -27.79 -6.83 -26.00
C SER A 176 -27.67 -8.32 -26.34
N ALA A 177 -26.94 -9.12 -25.61
CA ALA A 177 -26.70 -10.56 -25.88
C ALA A 177 -27.23 -11.48 -24.75
N VAL A 178 -28.45 -11.26 -24.25
CA VAL A 178 -29.17 -12.23 -23.41
C VAL A 178 -30.58 -12.42 -23.94
#